data_c125cb246ec23be63e5a0e7df73b0f81
#
_entry.id   c125cb246ec23be63e5a0e7df73b0f81
#
_cell.length_a   1.000
_cell.length_b   1.000
_cell.length_c   1.000
_cell.angle_alpha   90.00
_cell.angle_beta   90.00
_cell.angle_gamma   90.00
#
_symmetry.space_group_name_H-M   'P 1'
#
loop_
_entity.id
_entity.type
_entity.pdbx_description
1 polymer ?
#
loop_
_entity_poly.entity_id
_entity_poly.type
_entity_poly.pdbx_seq_one_letter_code
_entity_poly.pdbx_strand_id
1 'polypeptide(L)'
;SYPYEILTYLFDSYYVLPQRPDLAALFCWQAINHSYYVQQLGDNSIGFCVDTKGVELVREALLAEWNNRYKAILEPFLLKLPMKTFHYVASYLLKGYAMESAGIAEKYRASSYKSLKGKIPVLSDILINSYGNVYNQIANPVVVGNKVDLGIDNLNKEKSRAITHSFATKLRKLVKGDEVEITFSDIARTKKRYSFTEEERLSFVLFGILYASRCNNFHGNVAA
;
A
#
# COMPACT_ATOMS: atom_id res chain seq x y z
N SER A 1 15.75 -26.50 6.16
CA SER A 1 15.06 -26.16 7.41
C SER A 1 14.78 -24.67 7.43
N TYR A 2 13.61 -24.27 7.88
CA TYR A 2 13.32 -22.85 8.12
C TYR A 2 14.22 -22.35 9.25
N PRO A 3 14.82 -21.15 9.11
CA PRO A 3 15.57 -20.54 10.19
C PRO A 3 14.70 -20.45 11.46
N TYR A 4 15.28 -20.86 12.59
CA TYR A 4 14.59 -20.88 13.87
C TYR A 4 13.99 -19.50 14.25
N GLU A 5 14.71 -18.44 13.92
CA GLU A 5 14.32 -17.06 14.20
C GLU A 5 13.01 -16.65 13.51
N ILE A 6 12.79 -17.07 12.26
CA ILE A 6 11.53 -16.79 11.53
C ILE A 6 10.36 -17.44 12.25
N LEU A 7 10.53 -18.71 12.68
CA LEU A 7 9.47 -19.42 13.40
C LEU A 7 9.19 -18.76 14.76
N THR A 8 10.23 -18.31 15.47
CA THR A 8 10.07 -17.60 16.74
C THR A 8 9.23 -16.33 16.55
N TYR A 9 9.55 -15.48 15.58
CA TYR A 9 8.74 -14.27 15.30
C TYR A 9 7.30 -14.59 14.93
N LEU A 10 7.04 -15.64 14.17
CA LEU A 10 5.69 -16.04 13.83
C LEU A 10 4.92 -16.55 15.06
N PHE A 11 5.54 -17.32 15.95
CA PHE A 11 4.94 -17.74 17.22
C PHE A 11 4.68 -16.55 18.14
N ASP A 12 5.60 -15.63 18.28
CA ASP A 12 5.42 -14.41 19.08
C ASP A 12 4.27 -13.56 18.53
N SER A 13 4.18 -13.43 17.20
CA SER A 13 3.06 -12.77 16.54
C SER A 13 1.72 -13.41 16.89
N TYR A 14 1.64 -14.71 16.84
CA TYR A 14 0.42 -15.45 17.19
C TYR A 14 0.07 -15.33 18.69
N TYR A 15 1.07 -15.41 19.55
CA TYR A 15 0.89 -15.37 21.00
C TYR A 15 0.34 -14.04 21.51
N VAL A 16 0.70 -12.93 20.88
CA VAL A 16 0.21 -11.61 21.30
C VAL A 16 -1.16 -11.23 20.73
N LEU A 17 -1.69 -12.02 19.79
CA LEU A 17 -3.05 -11.83 19.27
C LEU A 17 -4.10 -12.46 20.22
N PRO A 18 -5.30 -11.89 20.30
CA PRO A 18 -5.78 -10.66 19.63
C PRO A 18 -5.51 -9.39 20.44
N GLN A 19 -4.86 -9.47 21.60
CA GLN A 19 -4.73 -8.38 22.56
C GLN A 19 -3.84 -7.24 22.06
N ARG A 20 -2.75 -7.58 21.34
CA ARG A 20 -1.76 -6.63 20.86
C ARG A 20 -1.48 -6.82 19.36
N PRO A 21 -2.46 -6.44 18.49
CA PRO A 21 -2.29 -6.58 17.03
C PRO A 21 -1.14 -5.72 16.47
N ASP A 22 -0.77 -4.63 17.15
CA ASP A 22 0.39 -3.79 16.86
C ASP A 22 1.71 -4.57 17.01
N LEU A 23 1.88 -5.32 18.08
CA LEU A 23 3.05 -6.19 18.29
C LEU A 23 3.05 -7.37 17.32
N ALA A 24 1.89 -7.96 17.07
CA ALA A 24 1.77 -9.04 16.09
C ALA A 24 2.27 -8.59 14.70
N ALA A 25 1.87 -7.40 14.25
CA ALA A 25 2.34 -6.83 13.00
C ALA A 25 3.86 -6.58 13.00
N LEU A 26 4.43 -6.14 14.12
CA LEU A 26 5.87 -5.97 14.29
C LEU A 26 6.63 -7.30 14.14
N PHE A 27 6.19 -8.35 14.85
CA PHE A 27 6.82 -9.67 14.76
C PHE A 27 6.69 -10.28 13.35
N CYS A 28 5.51 -10.15 12.71
CA CYS A 28 5.37 -10.55 11.31
C CYS A 28 6.34 -9.81 10.38
N TRP A 29 6.53 -8.50 10.61
CA TRP A 29 7.52 -7.74 9.85
C TRP A 29 8.95 -8.23 10.09
N GLN A 30 9.32 -8.56 11.33
CA GLN A 30 10.63 -9.13 11.64
C GLN A 30 10.85 -10.48 10.95
N ALA A 31 9.82 -11.34 10.89
CA ALA A 31 9.89 -12.59 10.14
C ALA A 31 10.16 -12.36 8.63
N ILE A 32 9.47 -11.40 8.01
CA ILE A 32 9.70 -11.02 6.61
C ILE A 32 11.11 -10.47 6.42
N ASN A 33 11.54 -9.55 7.30
CA ASN A 33 12.86 -8.95 7.25
C ASN A 33 13.98 -10.02 7.35
N HIS A 34 13.84 -10.96 8.28
CA HIS A 34 14.78 -12.06 8.42
C HIS A 34 14.78 -12.98 7.18
N SER A 35 13.61 -13.21 6.58
CA SER A 35 13.49 -14.06 5.38
C SER A 35 14.31 -13.54 4.20
N TYR A 36 14.24 -12.25 3.88
CA TYR A 36 15.04 -11.72 2.78
C TYR A 36 16.51 -11.53 3.15
N TYR A 37 16.82 -11.31 4.42
CA TYR A 37 18.20 -11.31 4.88
C TYR A 37 18.88 -12.69 4.68
N VAL A 38 18.18 -13.77 5.02
CA VAL A 38 18.66 -15.14 4.77
C VAL A 38 18.86 -15.42 3.28
N GLN A 39 17.94 -14.92 2.44
CA GLN A 39 18.11 -15.03 0.97
C GLN A 39 19.37 -14.30 0.49
N GLN A 40 19.67 -13.11 1.02
CA GLN A 40 20.88 -12.36 0.68
C GLN A 40 22.16 -13.09 1.10
N LEU A 41 22.14 -13.75 2.27
CA LEU A 41 23.29 -14.55 2.72
C LEU A 41 23.51 -15.80 1.86
N GLY A 42 22.44 -16.36 1.30
CA GLY A 42 22.49 -17.52 0.41
C GLY A 42 22.92 -17.20 -1.03
N ASP A 43 22.81 -15.93 -1.43
CA ASP A 43 23.16 -15.47 -2.77
C ASP A 43 24.07 -14.23 -2.69
N ASN A 44 25.37 -14.45 -2.77
CA ASN A 44 26.39 -13.40 -2.71
C ASN A 44 26.26 -12.34 -3.83
N SER A 45 25.50 -12.61 -4.89
CA SER A 45 25.25 -11.66 -5.98
C SER A 45 24.26 -10.56 -5.61
N ILE A 46 23.42 -10.79 -4.59
CA ILE A 46 22.33 -9.86 -4.21
C ILE A 46 22.88 -8.65 -3.43
N GLY A 47 23.96 -8.79 -2.70
CA GLY A 47 24.53 -7.73 -1.86
C GLY A 47 23.59 -7.28 -0.73
N PHE A 48 24.05 -6.37 0.12
CA PHE A 48 23.24 -5.79 1.19
C PHE A 48 22.20 -4.84 0.61
N CYS A 49 20.91 -5.07 0.85
CA CYS A 49 19.85 -4.26 0.29
C CYS A 49 18.97 -3.60 1.38
N VAL A 50 18.40 -2.45 1.01
CA VAL A 50 17.41 -1.75 1.83
C VAL A 50 16.08 -2.51 1.85
N ASP A 51 15.25 -2.24 2.85
CA ASP A 51 13.95 -2.91 3.07
C ASP A 51 13.07 -3.01 1.81
N THR A 52 13.01 -1.96 0.99
CA THR A 52 12.20 -1.97 -0.25
C THR A 52 12.68 -3.04 -1.22
N LYS A 53 14.00 -3.21 -1.36
CA LYS A 53 14.57 -4.26 -2.22
C LYS A 53 14.33 -5.64 -1.63
N GLY A 54 14.44 -5.77 -0.30
CA GLY A 54 14.13 -7.01 0.40
C GLY A 54 12.68 -7.46 0.17
N VAL A 55 11.71 -6.54 0.27
CA VAL A 55 10.29 -6.84 -0.04
C VAL A 55 10.09 -7.19 -1.52
N GLU A 56 10.86 -6.60 -2.45
CA GLU A 56 10.86 -7.02 -3.87
C GLU A 56 11.31 -8.47 -4.03
N LEU A 57 12.38 -8.89 -3.37
CA LEU A 57 12.85 -10.28 -3.40
C LEU A 57 11.78 -11.25 -2.88
N VAL A 58 11.09 -10.90 -1.79
CA VAL A 58 9.96 -11.70 -1.30
C VAL A 58 8.85 -11.78 -2.35
N ARG A 59 8.48 -10.67 -2.98
CA ARG A 59 7.49 -10.67 -4.06
C ARG A 59 7.89 -11.56 -5.23
N GLU A 60 9.12 -11.45 -5.70
CA GLU A 60 9.67 -12.25 -6.81
C GLU A 60 9.65 -13.74 -6.47
N ALA A 61 10.07 -14.11 -5.25
CA ALA A 61 10.01 -15.49 -4.78
C ALA A 61 8.57 -16.05 -4.72
N LEU A 62 7.61 -15.24 -4.28
CA LEU A 62 6.20 -15.61 -4.27
C LEU A 62 5.64 -15.78 -5.70
N LEU A 63 6.02 -14.90 -6.62
CA LEU A 63 5.56 -14.96 -8.02
C LEU A 63 6.14 -16.17 -8.76
N ALA A 64 7.39 -16.53 -8.54
CA ALA A 64 8.03 -17.68 -9.16
C ALA A 64 7.27 -18.99 -8.93
N GLU A 65 6.67 -19.15 -7.74
CA GLU A 65 5.91 -20.34 -7.34
C GLU A 65 4.41 -20.05 -7.17
N TRP A 66 3.90 -18.94 -7.73
CA TRP A 66 2.55 -18.46 -7.47
C TRP A 66 1.49 -19.50 -7.76
N ASN A 67 1.40 -19.96 -9.01
CA ASN A 67 0.35 -20.89 -9.42
C ASN A 67 0.52 -22.30 -8.82
N ASN A 68 1.77 -22.72 -8.59
CA ASN A 68 2.07 -24.08 -8.10
C ASN A 68 1.89 -24.21 -6.59
N ARG A 69 2.11 -23.12 -5.82
CA ARG A 69 2.20 -23.21 -4.36
C ARG A 69 1.44 -22.12 -3.62
N TYR A 70 1.71 -20.85 -3.95
CA TYR A 70 1.31 -19.76 -3.06
C TYR A 70 -0.10 -19.25 -3.30
N LYS A 71 -0.63 -19.35 -4.51
CA LYS A 71 -1.98 -18.87 -4.85
C LYS A 71 -3.05 -19.50 -3.98
N ALA A 72 -3.05 -20.81 -3.83
CA ALA A 72 -4.04 -21.52 -3.01
C ALA A 72 -4.00 -21.10 -1.54
N ILE A 73 -2.82 -20.72 -1.04
CA ILE A 73 -2.61 -20.29 0.35
C ILE A 73 -3.02 -18.83 0.55
N LEU A 74 -2.57 -17.93 -0.35
CA LEU A 74 -2.68 -16.48 -0.15
C LEU A 74 -4.00 -15.89 -0.68
N GLU A 75 -4.57 -16.44 -1.74
CA GLU A 75 -5.82 -15.94 -2.33
C GLU A 75 -6.97 -15.81 -1.33
N PRO A 76 -7.24 -16.78 -0.43
CA PRO A 76 -8.30 -16.65 0.57
C PRO A 76 -8.10 -15.45 1.52
N PHE A 77 -6.85 -15.06 1.80
CA PHE A 77 -6.54 -13.88 2.63
C PHE A 77 -6.75 -12.59 1.84
N LEU A 78 -6.32 -12.54 0.57
CA LEU A 78 -6.54 -11.38 -0.30
C LEU A 78 -8.04 -11.05 -0.43
N LEU A 79 -8.86 -12.07 -0.60
CA LEU A 79 -10.31 -11.93 -0.72
C LEU A 79 -10.99 -11.44 0.58
N LYS A 80 -10.39 -11.71 1.74
CA LYS A 80 -10.93 -11.37 3.08
C LYS A 80 -10.40 -10.06 3.64
N LEU A 81 -9.51 -9.35 2.95
CA LEU A 81 -9.00 -8.06 3.42
C LEU A 81 -10.16 -7.10 3.77
N PRO A 82 -10.16 -6.52 4.98
CA PRO A 82 -11.27 -5.68 5.44
C PRO A 82 -11.29 -4.33 4.70
N MET A 83 -12.47 -3.74 4.55
CA MET A 83 -12.65 -2.46 3.85
C MET A 83 -11.82 -1.32 4.47
N LYS A 84 -11.58 -1.34 5.78
CA LYS A 84 -10.72 -0.38 6.47
C LYS A 84 -9.30 -0.31 5.90
N THR A 85 -8.74 -1.44 5.48
CA THR A 85 -7.41 -1.52 4.83
C THR A 85 -7.40 -0.74 3.52
N PHE A 86 -8.44 -0.87 2.71
CA PHE A 86 -8.55 -0.15 1.44
C PHE A 86 -8.80 1.35 1.64
N HIS A 87 -9.57 1.74 2.67
CA HIS A 87 -9.69 3.14 3.07
C HIS A 87 -8.34 3.74 3.46
N TYR A 88 -7.55 3.03 4.25
CA TYR A 88 -6.20 3.45 4.63
C TYR A 88 -5.33 3.69 3.39
N VAL A 89 -5.29 2.72 2.45
CA VAL A 89 -4.49 2.85 1.22
C VAL A 89 -5.02 3.99 0.34
N ALA A 90 -6.32 4.08 0.12
CA ALA A 90 -6.92 5.17 -0.65
C ALA A 90 -6.60 6.55 -0.06
N SER A 91 -6.68 6.69 1.26
CA SER A 91 -6.39 7.94 1.97
C SER A 91 -4.96 8.42 1.74
N TYR A 92 -3.95 7.56 1.94
CA TYR A 92 -2.58 8.01 1.75
C TYR A 92 -2.21 8.19 0.27
N LEU A 93 -2.83 7.46 -0.66
CA LEU A 93 -2.66 7.69 -2.10
C LEU A 93 -3.20 9.07 -2.53
N LEU A 94 -4.41 9.41 -2.09
CA LEU A 94 -5.02 10.71 -2.40
C LEU A 94 -4.23 11.86 -1.75
N LYS A 95 -3.85 11.70 -0.47
CA LYS A 95 -3.00 12.67 0.23
C LYS A 95 -1.65 12.84 -0.47
N GLY A 96 -0.99 11.74 -0.81
CA GLY A 96 0.30 11.76 -1.51
C GLY A 96 0.21 12.42 -2.88
N TYR A 97 -0.84 12.15 -3.64
CA TYR A 97 -1.10 12.79 -4.92
C TYR A 97 -1.31 14.31 -4.78
N ALA A 98 -2.11 14.74 -3.80
CA ALA A 98 -2.31 16.16 -3.53
C ALA A 98 -1.01 16.86 -3.11
N MET A 99 -0.20 16.22 -2.25
CA MET A 99 1.11 16.72 -1.85
C MET A 99 2.10 16.80 -3.02
N GLU A 100 2.09 15.82 -3.93
CA GLU A 100 2.91 15.83 -5.15
C GLU A 100 2.50 16.96 -6.07
N SER A 101 1.21 17.17 -6.28
CA SER A 101 0.67 18.28 -7.08
C SER A 101 1.02 19.66 -6.52
N ALA A 102 1.13 19.76 -5.18
CA ALA A 102 1.57 20.98 -4.49
C ALA A 102 3.10 21.12 -4.36
N GLY A 103 3.89 20.19 -4.91
CA GLY A 103 5.36 20.23 -4.88
C GLY A 103 5.99 19.96 -3.51
N ILE A 104 5.23 19.42 -2.54
CA ILE A 104 5.70 19.22 -1.16
C ILE A 104 5.94 17.74 -0.78
N ALA A 105 5.63 16.80 -1.67
CA ALA A 105 5.71 15.35 -1.40
C ALA A 105 7.13 14.88 -1.04
N GLU A 106 8.17 15.47 -1.62
CA GLU A 106 9.57 15.13 -1.32
C GLU A 106 9.94 15.48 0.12
N LYS A 107 9.67 16.70 0.52
CA LYS A 107 10.04 17.22 1.85
C LYS A 107 9.30 16.49 2.98
N TYR A 108 8.06 16.10 2.75
CA TYR A 108 7.19 15.50 3.78
C TYR A 108 6.99 13.99 3.61
N ARG A 109 7.94 13.33 2.95
CA ARG A 109 8.09 11.87 2.91
C ARG A 109 6.80 11.11 2.55
N ALA A 110 6.19 11.46 1.43
CA ALA A 110 5.11 10.63 0.86
C ALA A 110 5.65 9.28 0.32
N SER A 111 6.50 8.61 1.10
CA SER A 111 7.26 7.43 0.68
C SER A 111 6.36 6.25 0.32
N SER A 112 5.31 5.99 1.11
CA SER A 112 4.36 4.91 0.83
C SER A 112 3.60 5.15 -0.47
N TYR A 113 3.16 6.39 -0.70
CA TYR A 113 2.53 6.81 -1.95
C TYR A 113 3.45 6.61 -3.15
N LYS A 114 4.69 7.13 -3.08
CA LYS A 114 5.66 7.03 -4.18
C LYS A 114 6.03 5.58 -4.48
N SER A 115 6.29 4.81 -3.43
CA SER A 115 6.64 3.39 -3.57
C SER A 115 5.52 2.62 -4.28
N LEU A 116 4.28 2.76 -3.84
CA LEU A 116 3.17 2.00 -4.41
C LEU A 116 2.82 2.47 -5.83
N LYS A 117 2.76 3.79 -6.06
CA LYS A 117 2.53 4.37 -7.39
C LYS A 117 3.56 3.89 -8.41
N GLY A 118 4.85 3.83 -8.03
CA GLY A 118 5.92 3.39 -8.91
C GLY A 118 5.88 1.89 -9.25
N LYS A 119 5.24 1.07 -8.39
CA LYS A 119 5.16 -0.39 -8.59
C LYS A 119 3.86 -0.85 -9.26
N ILE A 120 2.84 -0.02 -9.28
CA ILE A 120 1.53 -0.33 -9.89
C ILE A 120 1.14 0.83 -10.82
N PRO A 121 1.53 0.77 -12.11
CA PRO A 121 1.23 1.83 -13.08
C PRO A 121 -0.25 2.17 -13.21
N VAL A 122 -1.12 1.17 -13.05
CA VAL A 122 -2.59 1.34 -13.04
C VAL A 122 -3.03 2.36 -11.99
N LEU A 123 -2.40 2.38 -10.80
CA LEU A 123 -2.74 3.36 -9.76
C LEU A 123 -2.36 4.79 -10.17
N SER A 124 -1.23 4.96 -10.85
CA SER A 124 -0.81 6.26 -11.38
C SER A 124 -1.83 6.78 -12.40
N ASP A 125 -2.27 5.94 -13.32
CA ASP A 125 -3.24 6.29 -14.34
C ASP A 125 -4.61 6.68 -13.72
N ILE A 126 -5.10 5.90 -12.77
CA ILE A 126 -6.35 6.19 -12.05
C ILE A 126 -6.27 7.50 -11.26
N LEU A 127 -5.16 7.76 -10.59
CA LEU A 127 -4.97 9.00 -9.82
C LEU A 127 -4.93 10.22 -10.74
N ILE A 128 -4.15 10.19 -11.82
CA ILE A 128 -4.01 11.31 -12.76
C ILE A 128 -5.32 11.59 -13.49
N ASN A 129 -6.03 10.56 -13.93
CA ASN A 129 -7.19 10.76 -14.81
C ASN A 129 -8.54 10.82 -14.06
N SER A 130 -8.58 10.48 -12.78
CA SER A 130 -9.84 10.45 -12.02
C SER A 130 -9.64 10.89 -10.56
N TYR A 131 -9.51 9.94 -9.65
CA TYR A 131 -9.62 10.17 -8.21
C TYR A 131 -8.68 11.23 -7.65
N GLY A 132 -7.43 11.26 -8.07
CA GLY A 132 -6.46 12.26 -7.63
C GLY A 132 -6.84 13.66 -8.11
N ASN A 133 -7.18 13.80 -9.41
CA ASN A 133 -7.62 15.09 -9.96
C ASN A 133 -8.89 15.61 -9.31
N VAL A 134 -9.87 14.73 -9.04
CA VAL A 134 -11.10 15.12 -8.35
C VAL A 134 -10.80 15.52 -6.89
N TYR A 135 -9.88 14.83 -6.25
CA TYR A 135 -9.47 15.15 -4.88
C TYR A 135 -8.73 16.49 -4.80
N ASN A 136 -7.88 16.81 -5.77
CA ASN A 136 -7.17 18.09 -5.85
C ASN A 136 -8.09 19.30 -6.03
N GLN A 137 -9.33 19.11 -6.48
CA GLN A 137 -10.30 20.20 -6.54
C GLN A 137 -10.78 20.66 -5.16
N ILE A 138 -10.59 19.85 -4.13
CA ILE A 138 -11.03 20.12 -2.75
C ILE A 138 -9.88 20.14 -1.75
N ALA A 139 -8.70 19.69 -2.13
CA ALA A 139 -7.51 19.68 -1.29
C ALA A 139 -6.54 20.76 -1.73
N ASN A 140 -6.07 21.56 -0.76
CA ASN A 140 -5.04 22.58 -0.96
C ASN A 140 -3.94 22.40 0.10
N PRO A 141 -3.02 21.42 -0.08
CA PRO A 141 -2.05 21.07 0.93
C PRO A 141 -1.12 22.23 1.27
N VAL A 142 -1.03 22.57 2.55
CA VAL A 142 -0.13 23.57 3.10
C VAL A 142 0.68 22.99 4.24
N VAL A 143 1.88 23.53 4.42
CA VAL A 143 2.76 23.13 5.53
C VAL A 143 2.48 23.99 6.75
N VAL A 144 2.13 23.34 7.85
CA VAL A 144 1.92 23.98 9.15
C VAL A 144 2.88 23.34 10.15
N GLY A 145 3.97 24.06 10.47
CA GLY A 145 5.05 23.51 11.29
C GLY A 145 5.69 22.28 10.65
N ASN A 146 5.64 21.15 11.33
CA ASN A 146 6.17 19.86 10.85
C ASN A 146 5.12 18.94 10.22
N LYS A 147 3.89 19.43 10.02
CA LYS A 147 2.77 18.63 9.48
C LYS A 147 2.28 19.23 8.18
N VAL A 148 1.63 18.39 7.39
CA VAL A 148 0.90 18.83 6.18
C VAL A 148 -0.58 18.83 6.51
N ASP A 149 -1.18 20.03 6.43
CA ASP A 149 -2.64 20.19 6.42
C ASP A 149 -3.10 20.11 4.95
N LEU A 150 -4.11 19.29 4.70
CA LEU A 150 -4.68 19.14 3.34
C LEU A 150 -5.56 20.32 2.92
N GLY A 151 -5.84 21.26 3.83
CA GLY A 151 -6.65 22.45 3.54
C GLY A 151 -8.08 22.13 3.11
N ILE A 152 -8.61 20.97 3.51
CA ILE A 152 -9.99 20.57 3.18
C ILE A 152 -10.93 21.28 4.16
N ASP A 153 -11.71 22.21 3.62
CA ASP A 153 -12.69 22.94 4.41
C ASP A 153 -13.86 22.05 4.90
N ASN A 154 -14.64 22.56 5.83
CA ASN A 154 -15.76 21.82 6.43
C ASN A 154 -16.83 21.42 5.40
N LEU A 155 -17.03 22.22 4.35
CA LEU A 155 -18.05 21.96 3.31
C LEU A 155 -17.61 20.78 2.41
N ASN A 156 -16.30 20.58 2.25
CA ASN A 156 -15.73 19.53 1.42
C ASN A 156 -15.39 18.24 2.17
N LYS A 157 -15.53 18.18 3.51
CA LYS A 157 -15.23 16.96 4.29
C LYS A 157 -16.03 15.74 3.83
N GLU A 158 -17.33 15.90 3.61
CA GLU A 158 -18.17 14.78 3.14
C GLU A 158 -17.80 14.35 1.71
N LYS A 159 -17.48 15.31 0.83
CA LYS A 159 -16.99 15.01 -0.51
C LYS A 159 -15.66 14.27 -0.49
N SER A 160 -14.73 14.66 0.39
CA SER A 160 -13.45 13.95 0.62
C SER A 160 -13.68 12.51 1.06
N ARG A 161 -14.58 12.28 2.04
CA ARG A 161 -14.94 10.92 2.50
C ARG A 161 -15.56 10.09 1.38
N ALA A 162 -16.47 10.66 0.59
CA ALA A 162 -17.10 9.98 -0.54
C ALA A 162 -16.09 9.58 -1.62
N ILE A 163 -15.16 10.47 -1.99
CA ILE A 163 -14.08 10.19 -2.94
C ILE A 163 -13.21 9.05 -2.41
N THR A 164 -12.78 9.12 -1.16
CA THR A 164 -11.94 8.10 -0.52
C THR A 164 -12.64 6.75 -0.46
N HIS A 165 -13.93 6.72 -0.08
CA HIS A 165 -14.72 5.49 -0.03
C HIS A 165 -14.90 4.86 -1.41
N SER A 166 -15.25 5.68 -2.41
CA SER A 166 -15.39 5.24 -3.80
C SER A 166 -14.09 4.63 -4.33
N PHE A 167 -12.96 5.31 -4.11
CA PHE A 167 -11.64 4.81 -4.53
C PHE A 167 -11.28 3.52 -3.79
N ALA A 168 -11.46 3.47 -2.48
CA ALA A 168 -11.23 2.26 -1.66
C ALA A 168 -12.05 1.07 -2.17
N THR A 169 -13.30 1.29 -2.59
CA THR A 169 -14.16 0.25 -3.17
C THR A 169 -13.60 -0.28 -4.49
N LYS A 170 -13.06 0.59 -5.36
CA LYS A 170 -12.42 0.17 -6.60
C LYS A 170 -11.12 -0.59 -6.33
N LEU A 171 -10.27 -0.10 -5.41
CA LEU A 171 -9.05 -0.81 -5.00
C LEU A 171 -9.35 -2.21 -4.48
N ARG A 172 -10.41 -2.36 -3.66
CA ARG A 172 -10.83 -3.67 -3.17
C ARG A 172 -11.19 -4.63 -4.30
N LYS A 173 -11.94 -4.17 -5.30
CA LYS A 173 -12.28 -4.97 -6.48
C LYS A 173 -11.03 -5.40 -7.24
N LEU A 174 -10.14 -4.45 -7.56
CA LEU A 174 -8.88 -4.74 -8.25
C LEU A 174 -8.02 -5.78 -7.51
N VAL A 175 -7.88 -5.67 -6.20
CA VAL A 175 -7.12 -6.65 -5.39
C VAL A 175 -7.81 -8.02 -5.36
N LYS A 176 -9.14 -8.07 -5.46
CA LYS A 176 -9.88 -9.33 -5.60
C LYS A 176 -9.77 -9.98 -6.97
N GLY A 177 -9.16 -9.28 -7.94
CA GLY A 177 -9.03 -9.75 -9.33
C GLY A 177 -10.21 -9.36 -10.23
N ASP A 178 -11.11 -8.51 -9.75
CA ASP A 178 -12.21 -8.00 -10.55
C ASP A 178 -11.74 -6.89 -11.50
N GLU A 179 -12.36 -6.79 -12.66
CA GLU A 179 -12.25 -5.64 -13.53
C GLU A 179 -13.09 -4.47 -12.97
N VAL A 180 -12.57 -3.26 -13.03
CA VAL A 180 -13.29 -2.04 -12.62
C VAL A 180 -13.33 -1.01 -13.73
N GLU A 181 -14.50 -0.41 -13.95
CA GLU A 181 -14.65 0.74 -14.82
C GLU A 181 -14.41 2.03 -14.02
N ILE A 182 -13.55 2.88 -14.53
CA ILE A 182 -13.22 4.21 -13.98
C ILE A 182 -13.67 5.26 -14.99
N THR A 183 -14.44 6.23 -14.51
CA THR A 183 -14.80 7.41 -15.29
C THR A 183 -13.76 8.49 -15.05
N PHE A 184 -13.17 9.01 -16.12
CA PHE A 184 -12.19 10.07 -16.07
C PHE A 184 -12.81 11.41 -15.69
N SER A 185 -11.99 12.29 -15.13
CA SER A 185 -12.38 13.66 -14.79
C SER A 185 -12.29 14.63 -15.98
N ASP A 186 -12.06 14.12 -17.19
CA ASP A 186 -12.07 14.89 -18.43
C ASP A 186 -13.48 15.38 -18.79
N ILE A 187 -13.58 16.31 -19.76
CA ILE A 187 -14.84 16.88 -20.24
C ILE A 187 -15.71 15.78 -20.86
N ALA A 188 -15.09 14.84 -21.58
CA ALA A 188 -15.79 13.76 -22.29
C ALA A 188 -16.31 12.66 -21.35
N ARG A 189 -15.94 12.69 -20.05
CA ARG A 189 -16.23 11.62 -19.08
C ARG A 189 -15.84 10.24 -19.62
N THR A 190 -14.67 10.17 -20.22
CA THR A 190 -14.12 8.94 -20.78
C THR A 190 -14.14 7.81 -19.75
N LYS A 191 -14.49 6.61 -20.19
CA LYS A 191 -14.51 5.43 -19.34
C LYS A 191 -13.42 4.47 -19.76
N LYS A 192 -12.66 3.98 -18.79
CA LYS A 192 -11.60 2.96 -19.03
C LYS A 192 -11.73 1.84 -18.01
N ARG A 193 -11.48 0.62 -18.46
CA ARG A 193 -11.47 -0.57 -17.62
C ARG A 193 -10.06 -0.91 -17.19
N TYR A 194 -9.93 -1.33 -15.94
CA TYR A 194 -8.68 -1.70 -15.31
C TYR A 194 -8.83 -3.02 -14.57
N SER A 195 -7.77 -3.81 -14.58
CA SER A 195 -7.59 -4.99 -13.74
C SER A 195 -6.17 -4.98 -13.18
N PHE A 196 -5.95 -5.65 -12.07
CA PHE A 196 -4.62 -5.91 -11.56
C PHE A 196 -4.12 -7.27 -12.03
N THR A 197 -2.88 -7.32 -12.47
CA THR A 197 -2.14 -8.56 -12.61
C THR A 197 -1.87 -9.20 -11.24
N GLU A 198 -1.46 -10.47 -11.20
CA GLU A 198 -1.09 -11.12 -9.93
C GLU A 198 0.09 -10.41 -9.26
N GLU A 199 1.04 -9.91 -10.06
CA GLU A 199 2.15 -9.11 -9.55
C GLU A 199 1.66 -7.80 -8.91
N GLU A 200 0.74 -7.10 -9.53
CA GLU A 200 0.17 -5.85 -8.99
C GLU A 200 -0.65 -6.10 -7.72
N ARG A 201 -1.39 -7.21 -7.64
CA ARG A 201 -2.12 -7.64 -6.45
C ARG A 201 -1.16 -7.89 -5.28
N LEU A 202 -0.07 -8.63 -5.51
CA LEU A 202 0.97 -8.88 -4.52
C LEU A 202 1.70 -7.59 -4.13
N SER A 203 2.05 -6.75 -5.10
CA SER A 203 2.67 -5.45 -4.85
C SER A 203 1.78 -4.55 -4.00
N PHE A 204 0.46 -4.54 -4.24
CA PHE A 204 -0.49 -3.80 -3.42
C PHE A 204 -0.45 -4.24 -1.96
N VAL A 205 -0.43 -5.54 -1.69
CA VAL A 205 -0.40 -6.06 -0.32
C VAL A 205 0.96 -5.80 0.34
N LEU A 206 2.05 -6.15 -0.33
CA LEU A 206 3.39 -6.06 0.25
C LEU A 206 3.83 -4.60 0.46
N PHE A 207 3.65 -3.74 -0.53
CA PHE A 207 4.07 -2.33 -0.46
C PHE A 207 2.97 -1.39 0.02
N GLY A 208 1.74 -1.61 -0.41
CA GLY A 208 0.61 -0.74 -0.07
C GLY A 208 0.07 -0.96 1.34
N ILE A 209 0.17 -2.16 1.87
CA ILE A 209 -0.35 -2.49 3.20
C ILE A 209 0.80 -2.74 4.18
N LEU A 210 1.59 -3.79 3.99
CA LEU A 210 2.58 -4.22 4.97
C LEU A 210 3.71 -3.20 5.14
N TYR A 211 4.39 -2.85 4.06
CA TYR A 211 5.50 -1.90 4.09
C TYR A 211 5.03 -0.49 4.48
N ALA A 212 3.89 -0.04 3.95
CA ALA A 212 3.32 1.26 4.31
C ALA A 212 2.94 1.33 5.79
N SER A 213 2.34 0.29 6.35
CA SER A 213 2.01 0.22 7.78
C SER A 213 3.28 0.26 8.64
N ARG A 214 4.32 -0.47 8.25
CA ARG A 214 5.63 -0.42 8.92
C ARG A 214 6.20 1.00 8.90
N CYS A 215 6.26 1.64 7.74
CA CYS A 215 6.80 2.99 7.61
C CYS A 215 6.05 4.00 8.48
N ASN A 216 4.72 3.92 8.50
CA ASN A 216 3.90 4.84 9.28
C ASN A 216 4.03 4.60 10.80
N ASN A 217 4.11 3.36 11.24
CA ASN A 217 4.24 3.02 12.65
C ASN A 217 5.64 3.34 13.22
N PHE A 218 6.71 3.05 12.46
CA PHE A 218 8.08 3.25 12.95
C PHE A 218 8.60 4.66 12.78
N HIS A 219 8.09 5.44 11.82
CA HIS A 219 8.55 6.81 11.59
C HIS A 219 7.63 7.88 12.18
N GLY A 220 6.66 7.49 13.00
CA GLY A 220 5.76 8.43 13.66
C GLY A 220 4.81 9.18 12.70
N ASN A 221 4.73 8.76 11.45
CA ASN A 221 3.79 9.29 10.47
C ASN A 221 2.39 8.67 10.67
N VAL A 222 1.93 8.61 11.91
CA VAL A 222 0.52 8.32 12.16
C VAL A 222 -0.24 9.51 11.62
N ALA A 223 -0.80 9.36 10.44
CA ALA A 223 -1.77 10.32 9.93
C ALA A 223 -2.95 10.33 10.90
N ALA A 224 -3.04 11.40 11.68
CA ALA A 224 -4.25 11.73 12.41
C ALA A 224 -5.37 12.01 11.41
#